data_924948f4f730b02bf2a6ef32dbfa4e45
#
_entry.id   924948f4f730b02bf2a6ef32dbfa4e45
#
_cell.length_a   1.000
_cell.length_b   1.000
_cell.length_c   1.000
_cell.angle_alpha   90.00
_cell.angle_beta   90.00
_cell.angle_gamma   90.00
#
_symmetry.space_group_name_H-M   'P 1'
#
loop_
_entity.id
_entity.type
_entity.pdbx_description
1 polymer ?
#
loop_
_entity_poly.entity_id
_entity_poly.type
_entity_poly.pdbx_seq_one_letter_code
_entity_poly.pdbx_strand_id
1 'polypeptide(L)'
;MSPSWLDRLEIALGPQEVVATVRSAFARSKPVIHRWPVADGAAPLWSGATAALAAGRNTFPTTRRVHVTVANRFVRYTALRIPRTLDDAERSAYLAHKLRIQFGDAAQHWSVRTSVTGHPEHHVVAAMPGALIDALLAALGPHAAIAPALAPAFNAFRRSLRRVSAWAVMLEPGHAVVGWQNEGRWKTLASRAFTEPTTAALFRLLDREALLQSIDVTGKDVYLLPGSVRLKATDDARYRLHDLASTAPRHPVHRGLDALAA
;
A
#
# COMPACT_ATOMS: atom_id res chain seq x y z
N MET A 1 20.11 -6.16 30.25
CA MET A 1 19.12 -6.62 29.26
C MET A 1 18.07 -5.53 29.10
N SER A 2 17.91 -4.98 27.89
CA SER A 2 16.89 -3.95 27.61
C SER A 2 15.50 -4.57 27.69
N PRO A 3 14.51 -3.88 28.26
CA PRO A 3 13.15 -4.41 28.29
C PRO A 3 12.61 -4.53 26.85
N SER A 4 12.35 -5.74 26.39
CA SER A 4 11.86 -6.04 25.03
C SER A 4 10.52 -5.36 24.67
N TRP A 5 9.75 -4.90 25.67
CA TRP A 5 8.49 -4.19 25.47
C TRP A 5 8.67 -2.78 24.88
N LEU A 6 9.87 -2.21 24.88
CA LEU A 6 10.21 -0.94 24.24
C LEU A 6 10.60 -1.14 22.77
N ASP A 7 10.92 -2.36 22.36
CA ASP A 7 11.32 -2.64 21.00
C ASP A 7 10.12 -2.51 20.04
N ARG A 8 10.41 -2.16 18.81
CA ARG A 8 9.45 -2.03 17.74
C ARG A 8 9.66 -3.13 16.70
N LEU A 9 8.61 -3.86 16.41
CA LEU A 9 8.60 -4.86 15.33
C LEU A 9 7.89 -4.27 14.11
N GLU A 10 8.62 -4.16 13.02
CA GLU A 10 8.10 -3.73 11.71
C GLU A 10 8.09 -4.93 10.79
N ILE A 11 6.94 -5.29 10.25
CA ILE A 11 6.76 -6.43 9.35
C ILE A 11 6.31 -5.91 7.99
N ALA A 12 7.03 -6.27 6.93
CA ALA A 12 6.59 -6.12 5.56
C ALA A 12 6.07 -7.48 5.06
N LEU A 13 4.79 -7.56 4.75
CA LEU A 13 4.12 -8.75 4.26
C LEU A 13 3.99 -8.68 2.75
N GLY A 14 4.88 -9.34 2.03
CA GLY A 14 4.90 -9.38 0.57
C GLY A 14 4.45 -10.72 -0.02
N PRO A 15 4.19 -10.77 -1.34
CA PRO A 15 3.78 -11.99 -2.03
C PRO A 15 4.90 -12.99 -2.25
N GLN A 16 6.17 -12.56 -2.19
CA GLN A 16 7.35 -13.40 -2.43
C GLN A 16 8.14 -13.66 -1.16
N GLU A 17 8.13 -12.70 -0.23
CA GLU A 17 8.80 -12.83 1.06
C GLU A 17 8.07 -12.05 2.14
N VAL A 18 8.30 -12.45 3.39
CA VAL A 18 7.97 -11.71 4.60
C VAL A 18 9.25 -11.22 5.23
N VAL A 19 9.32 -9.93 5.54
CA VAL A 19 10.48 -9.32 6.19
C VAL A 19 10.07 -8.76 7.54
N ALA A 20 10.71 -9.19 8.61
CA ALA A 20 10.54 -8.62 9.93
C ALA A 20 11.81 -7.87 10.36
N THR A 21 11.65 -6.63 10.81
CA THR A 21 12.72 -5.79 11.32
C THR A 21 12.45 -5.47 12.78
N VAL A 22 13.34 -5.94 13.65
CA VAL A 22 13.30 -5.62 15.06
C VAL A 22 14.18 -4.41 15.31
N ARG A 23 13.60 -3.34 15.85
CA ARG A 23 14.31 -2.13 16.25
C ARG A 23 14.29 -1.99 17.76
N SER A 24 15.46 -1.95 18.36
CA SER A 24 15.57 -1.60 19.76
C SER A 24 15.22 -0.12 19.99
N ALA A 25 14.58 0.16 21.11
CA ALA A 25 14.33 1.54 21.56
C ALA A 25 15.64 2.32 21.84
N PHE A 26 16.75 1.62 22.01
CA PHE A 26 18.04 2.24 22.22
C PHE A 26 18.75 2.50 20.88
N ALA A 27 18.94 3.77 20.56
CA ALA A 27 19.33 4.26 19.23
C ALA A 27 20.67 3.73 18.65
N ARG A 28 21.48 3.00 19.42
CA ARG A 28 22.82 2.52 19.03
C ARG A 28 22.85 1.09 18.50
N SER A 29 21.78 0.31 18.63
CA SER A 29 21.76 -1.06 18.13
C SER A 29 21.34 -1.09 16.66
N LYS A 30 22.06 -1.88 15.84
CA LYS A 30 21.65 -2.13 14.45
C LYS A 30 20.33 -2.91 14.46
N PRO A 31 19.40 -2.62 13.54
CA PRO A 31 18.17 -3.41 13.41
C PRO A 31 18.50 -4.86 13.05
N VAL A 32 17.79 -5.79 13.65
CA VAL A 32 17.86 -7.21 13.28
C VAL A 32 16.79 -7.46 12.23
N ILE A 33 17.19 -8.05 11.10
CA ILE A 33 16.30 -8.31 9.96
C ILE A 33 16.17 -9.82 9.77
N HIS A 34 14.96 -10.31 9.76
CA HIS A 34 14.61 -11.69 9.44
C HIS A 34 13.83 -11.71 8.13
N ARG A 35 14.08 -12.74 7.30
CA ARG A 35 13.41 -12.91 6.01
C ARG A 35 12.91 -14.35 5.88
N TRP A 36 11.71 -14.50 5.37
CA TRP A 36 11.10 -15.80 5.08
C TRP A 36 10.54 -15.77 3.67
N PRO A 37 10.99 -16.67 2.79
CA PRO A 37 10.42 -16.80 1.46
C PRO A 37 8.97 -17.28 1.58
N VAL A 38 8.13 -16.80 0.68
CA VAL A 38 6.74 -17.22 0.54
C VAL A 38 6.69 -18.26 -0.56
N ALA A 39 6.07 -19.41 -0.28
CA ALA A 39 5.88 -20.45 -1.29
C ALA A 39 4.97 -19.98 -2.43
N ASP A 40 5.37 -20.24 -3.66
CA ASP A 40 4.56 -19.93 -4.83
C ASP A 40 3.29 -20.78 -4.90
N GLY A 41 2.27 -20.26 -5.59
CA GLY A 41 1.04 -20.99 -5.89
C GLY A 41 0.03 -21.11 -4.74
N ALA A 42 0.27 -20.46 -3.60
CA ALA A 42 -0.70 -20.45 -2.51
C ALA A 42 -2.02 -19.75 -2.92
N ALA A 43 -3.13 -20.40 -2.62
CA ALA A 43 -4.46 -19.83 -2.82
C ALA A 43 -5.23 -19.82 -1.48
N PRO A 44 -5.73 -18.65 -1.04
CA PRO A 44 -5.60 -17.33 -1.65
C PRO A 44 -4.16 -16.78 -1.59
N LEU A 45 -3.81 -15.84 -2.47
CA LEU A 45 -2.44 -15.31 -2.66
C LEU A 45 -1.71 -14.88 -1.36
N TRP A 46 -2.43 -14.45 -0.34
CA TRP A 46 -1.88 -14.01 0.94
C TRP A 46 -1.60 -15.16 1.92
N SER A 47 -2.15 -16.36 1.69
CA SER A 47 -2.04 -17.47 2.64
C SER A 47 -0.60 -17.97 2.79
N GLY A 48 0.19 -17.97 1.72
CA GLY A 48 1.61 -18.28 1.78
C GLY A 48 2.39 -17.30 2.67
N ALA A 49 2.07 -16.00 2.57
CA ALA A 49 2.72 -14.97 3.37
C ALA A 49 2.36 -15.07 4.87
N THR A 50 1.11 -15.38 5.19
CA THR A 50 0.72 -15.61 6.60
C THR A 50 1.31 -16.90 7.17
N ALA A 51 1.45 -17.95 6.36
CA ALA A 51 2.12 -19.18 6.76
C ALA A 51 3.62 -18.96 7.02
N ALA A 52 4.31 -18.22 6.14
CA ALA A 52 5.71 -17.81 6.33
C ALA A 52 5.90 -16.99 7.60
N LEU A 53 5.00 -16.03 7.87
CA LEU A 53 4.99 -15.24 9.11
C LEU A 53 4.82 -16.13 10.35
N ALA A 54 3.86 -17.07 10.31
CA ALA A 54 3.60 -17.98 11.41
C ALA A 54 4.82 -18.87 11.71
N ALA A 55 5.48 -19.40 10.67
CA ALA A 55 6.70 -20.19 10.81
C ALA A 55 7.85 -19.38 11.42
N GLY A 56 7.96 -18.09 11.07
CA GLY A 56 8.98 -17.19 11.60
C GLY A 56 8.67 -16.61 12.98
N ARG A 57 7.47 -16.79 13.52
CA ARG A 57 6.98 -16.09 14.72
C ARG A 57 7.91 -16.21 15.94
N ASN A 58 8.54 -17.35 16.14
CA ASN A 58 9.38 -17.63 17.30
C ASN A 58 10.78 -17.00 17.18
N THR A 59 11.14 -16.40 16.04
CA THR A 59 12.47 -15.80 15.82
C THR A 59 12.56 -14.34 16.25
N PHE A 60 11.44 -13.70 16.57
CA PHE A 60 11.42 -12.30 17.03
C PHE A 60 10.74 -12.15 18.40
N PRO A 61 11.15 -11.16 19.20
CA PRO A 61 10.67 -10.99 20.56
C PRO A 61 9.18 -10.61 20.57
N THR A 62 8.51 -10.98 21.65
CA THR A 62 7.19 -10.45 21.95
C THR A 62 7.31 -8.97 22.30
N THR A 63 6.72 -8.10 21.49
CA THR A 63 6.71 -6.66 21.69
C THR A 63 5.29 -6.12 21.62
N ARG A 64 5.05 -5.01 22.31
CA ARG A 64 3.73 -4.32 22.27
C ARG A 64 3.56 -3.43 21.05
N ARG A 65 4.63 -3.11 20.31
CA ARG A 65 4.60 -2.22 19.17
C ARG A 65 4.87 -2.98 17.88
N VAL A 66 3.83 -3.59 17.34
CA VAL A 66 3.91 -4.32 16.08
C VAL A 66 3.23 -3.48 14.98
N HIS A 67 3.96 -3.23 13.90
CA HIS A 67 3.45 -2.57 12.71
C HIS A 67 3.60 -3.49 11.52
N VAL A 68 2.51 -3.76 10.83
CA VAL A 68 2.49 -4.61 9.64
C VAL A 68 2.17 -3.75 8.42
N THR A 69 3.07 -3.75 7.47
CA THR A 69 2.85 -3.15 6.15
C THR A 69 2.51 -4.26 5.17
N VAL A 70 1.29 -4.24 4.66
CA VAL A 70 0.76 -5.24 3.74
C VAL A 70 0.98 -4.78 2.30
N ALA A 71 1.60 -5.62 1.47
CA ALA A 71 1.81 -5.32 0.05
C ALA A 71 0.48 -5.00 -0.66
N ASN A 72 0.53 -4.04 -1.57
CA ASN A 72 -0.66 -3.55 -2.28
C ASN A 72 -1.34 -4.63 -3.13
N ARG A 73 -0.62 -5.67 -3.51
CA ARG A 73 -1.18 -6.83 -4.21
C ARG A 73 -2.30 -7.54 -3.43
N PHE A 74 -2.27 -7.46 -2.09
CA PHE A 74 -3.30 -8.03 -1.21
C PHE A 74 -4.42 -7.06 -0.88
N VAL A 75 -4.34 -5.83 -1.40
CA VAL A 75 -5.27 -4.73 -1.10
C VAL A 75 -6.02 -4.33 -2.36
N ARG A 76 -7.28 -3.97 -2.22
CA ARG A 76 -8.07 -3.34 -3.27
C ARG A 76 -8.31 -1.90 -2.90
N TYR A 77 -8.11 -1.02 -3.88
CA TYR A 77 -8.27 0.42 -3.69
C TYR A 77 -9.34 0.95 -4.62
N THR A 78 -10.04 1.96 -4.11
CA THR A 78 -10.91 2.81 -4.94
C THR A 78 -11.00 4.21 -4.34
N ALA A 79 -11.27 5.20 -5.17
CA ALA A 79 -11.64 6.54 -4.74
C ALA A 79 -13.16 6.68 -4.88
N LEU A 80 -13.82 7.11 -3.81
CA LEU A 80 -15.27 7.25 -3.77
C LEU A 80 -15.67 8.63 -3.25
N ARG A 81 -16.77 9.15 -3.77
CA ARG A 81 -17.50 10.24 -3.15
C ARG A 81 -18.56 9.66 -2.22
N ILE A 82 -18.46 9.96 -0.92
CA ILE A 82 -19.39 9.52 0.11
C ILE A 82 -20.14 10.77 0.58
N PRO A 83 -21.46 10.87 0.40
CA PRO A 83 -22.26 11.99 0.86
C PRO A 83 -22.15 12.16 2.38
N ARG A 84 -22.07 13.41 2.84
CA ARG A 84 -22.01 13.73 4.27
C ARG A 84 -23.33 13.52 5.01
N THR A 85 -24.42 13.47 4.26
CA THR A 85 -25.78 13.29 4.81
C THR A 85 -26.02 11.86 5.30
N LEU A 86 -25.17 10.91 4.93
CA LEU A 86 -25.30 9.52 5.36
C LEU A 86 -24.86 9.40 6.82
N ASP A 87 -25.67 8.72 7.62
CA ASP A 87 -25.27 8.25 8.94
C ASP A 87 -24.25 7.09 8.86
N ASP A 88 -23.78 6.58 9.96
CA ASP A 88 -22.74 5.55 9.98
C ASP A 88 -23.24 4.20 9.43
N ALA A 89 -24.49 3.83 9.63
CA ALA A 89 -25.08 2.61 9.10
C ALA A 89 -25.31 2.73 7.58
N GLU A 90 -25.86 3.83 7.12
CA GLU A 90 -26.05 4.15 5.70
C GLU A 90 -24.71 4.21 4.96
N ARG A 91 -23.69 4.83 5.58
CA ARG A 91 -22.32 4.89 5.04
C ARG A 91 -21.72 3.51 4.88
N SER A 92 -21.88 2.65 5.88
CA SER A 92 -21.41 1.26 5.83
C SER A 92 -22.10 0.47 4.73
N ALA A 93 -23.42 0.59 4.60
CA ALA A 93 -24.21 -0.04 3.55
C ALA A 93 -23.83 0.47 2.15
N TYR A 94 -23.63 1.79 2.02
CA TYR A 94 -23.19 2.43 0.78
C TYR A 94 -21.82 1.90 0.33
N LEU A 95 -20.86 1.81 1.25
CA LEU A 95 -19.52 1.28 0.98
C LEU A 95 -19.59 -0.19 0.56
N ALA A 96 -20.31 -1.02 1.29
CA ALA A 96 -20.47 -2.44 0.97
C ALA A 96 -21.09 -2.62 -0.43
N HIS A 97 -22.12 -1.84 -0.76
CA HIS A 97 -22.75 -1.85 -2.06
C HIS A 97 -21.78 -1.45 -3.19
N LYS A 98 -21.03 -0.33 -3.02
CA LYS A 98 -20.06 0.14 -4.02
C LYS A 98 -18.93 -0.85 -4.24
N LEU A 99 -18.40 -1.45 -3.17
CA LEU A 99 -17.35 -2.45 -3.26
C LEU A 99 -17.85 -3.74 -3.94
N ARG A 100 -19.07 -4.16 -3.67
CA ARG A 100 -19.69 -5.31 -4.33
C ARG A 100 -19.86 -5.09 -5.83
N ILE A 101 -20.32 -3.91 -6.25
CA ILE A 101 -20.43 -3.57 -7.68
C ILE A 101 -19.06 -3.61 -8.36
N GLN A 102 -18.03 -3.10 -7.70
CA GLN A 102 -16.71 -2.96 -8.30
C GLN A 102 -15.88 -4.23 -8.28
N PHE A 103 -16.01 -5.06 -7.23
CA PHE A 103 -15.12 -6.19 -6.97
C PHE A 103 -15.86 -7.53 -6.82
N GLY A 104 -17.17 -7.54 -6.97
CA GLY A 104 -18.01 -8.74 -6.83
C GLY A 104 -18.32 -9.12 -5.38
N ASP A 105 -18.95 -10.29 -5.21
CA ASP A 105 -19.46 -10.76 -3.92
C ASP A 105 -18.35 -11.05 -2.89
N ALA A 106 -17.13 -11.35 -3.32
CA ALA A 106 -15.99 -11.53 -2.44
C ALA A 106 -15.74 -10.32 -1.53
N ALA A 107 -16.13 -9.11 -1.96
CA ALA A 107 -15.97 -7.89 -1.19
C ALA A 107 -16.81 -7.85 0.11
N GLN A 108 -17.82 -8.70 0.26
CA GLN A 108 -18.63 -8.81 1.47
C GLN A 108 -17.83 -9.26 2.70
N HIS A 109 -16.73 -9.99 2.47
CA HIS A 109 -15.86 -10.52 3.52
C HIS A 109 -14.60 -9.71 3.75
N TRP A 110 -14.55 -8.46 3.23
CA TRP A 110 -13.36 -7.63 3.35
C TRP A 110 -13.44 -6.66 4.52
N SER A 111 -12.30 -6.46 5.17
CA SER A 111 -12.11 -5.37 6.11
C SER A 111 -11.84 -4.09 5.34
N VAL A 112 -12.65 -3.06 5.59
CA VAL A 112 -12.63 -1.81 4.84
C VAL A 112 -12.16 -0.66 5.73
N ARG A 113 -11.30 0.18 5.21
CA ARG A 113 -10.87 1.43 5.83
C ARG A 113 -11.00 2.57 4.84
N THR A 114 -11.46 3.71 5.33
CA THR A 114 -11.60 4.92 4.53
C THR A 114 -10.73 6.04 5.08
N SER A 115 -10.22 6.88 4.19
CA SER A 115 -9.48 8.08 4.54
C SER A 115 -10.00 9.27 3.74
N VAL A 116 -10.32 10.35 4.42
CA VAL A 116 -10.75 11.61 3.78
C VAL A 116 -9.57 12.26 3.07
N THR A 117 -9.76 12.69 1.84
CA THR A 117 -8.71 13.28 1.00
C THR A 117 -9.12 14.64 0.45
N GLY A 118 -8.48 15.69 0.92
CA GLY A 118 -8.62 17.06 0.38
C GLY A 118 -10.01 17.71 0.48
N HIS A 119 -11.05 16.92 0.37
CA HIS A 119 -12.45 17.33 0.50
C HIS A 119 -13.22 16.30 1.33
N PRO A 120 -14.13 16.74 2.21
CA PRO A 120 -14.77 15.83 3.17
C PRO A 120 -15.66 14.74 2.58
N GLU A 121 -16.09 14.88 1.33
CA GLU A 121 -16.84 13.82 0.63
C GLU A 121 -15.95 12.92 -0.23
N HIS A 122 -14.68 13.27 -0.46
CA HIS A 122 -13.78 12.46 -1.25
C HIS A 122 -12.95 11.55 -0.35
N HIS A 123 -13.11 10.26 -0.53
CA HIS A 123 -12.47 9.23 0.26
C HIS A 123 -11.61 8.31 -0.60
N VAL A 124 -10.45 7.96 -0.08
CA VAL A 124 -9.74 6.75 -0.50
C VAL A 124 -10.25 5.59 0.34
N VAL A 125 -10.59 4.52 -0.32
CA VAL A 125 -11.03 3.27 0.30
C VAL A 125 -9.95 2.22 0.05
N ALA A 126 -9.49 1.59 1.11
CA ALA A 126 -8.64 0.42 1.08
C ALA A 126 -9.39 -0.76 1.68
N ALA A 127 -9.46 -1.86 0.95
CA ALA A 127 -10.15 -3.08 1.37
C ALA A 127 -9.20 -4.28 1.29
N MET A 128 -9.17 -5.07 2.35
CA MET A 128 -8.37 -6.28 2.49
C MET A 128 -9.25 -7.47 2.87
N PRO A 129 -8.92 -8.70 2.43
CA PRO A 129 -9.64 -9.89 2.90
C PRO A 129 -9.69 -9.94 4.43
N GLY A 130 -10.89 -10.11 5.02
CA GLY A 130 -11.05 -10.19 6.47
C GLY A 130 -10.21 -11.33 7.06
N ALA A 131 -10.19 -12.48 6.41
CA ALA A 131 -9.38 -13.63 6.80
C ALA A 131 -7.87 -13.35 6.84
N LEU A 132 -7.35 -12.44 6.01
CA LEU A 132 -5.96 -11.97 6.10
C LEU A 132 -5.75 -11.19 7.40
N ILE A 133 -6.65 -10.27 7.71
CA ILE A 133 -6.56 -9.46 8.95
C ILE A 133 -6.63 -10.37 10.18
N ASP A 134 -7.57 -11.32 10.19
CA ASP A 134 -7.74 -12.27 11.29
C ASP A 134 -6.49 -13.13 11.49
N ALA A 135 -5.89 -13.64 10.41
CA ALA A 135 -4.64 -14.41 10.45
C ALA A 135 -3.47 -13.58 11.00
N LEU A 136 -3.36 -12.30 10.61
CA LEU A 136 -2.33 -11.40 11.13
C LEU A 136 -2.53 -11.09 12.62
N LEU A 137 -3.76 -10.82 13.04
CA LEU A 137 -4.07 -10.57 14.46
C LEU A 137 -3.88 -11.82 15.32
N ALA A 138 -4.21 -13.01 14.81
CA ALA A 138 -3.94 -14.27 15.48
C ALA A 138 -2.43 -14.53 15.67
N ALA A 139 -1.61 -14.22 14.65
CA ALA A 139 -0.17 -14.43 14.71
C ALA A 139 0.56 -13.38 15.58
N LEU A 140 0.11 -12.13 15.60
CA LEU A 140 0.86 -10.99 16.13
C LEU A 140 0.21 -10.34 17.36
N GLY A 141 -1.01 -10.71 17.66
CA GLY A 141 -1.81 -10.16 18.76
C GLY A 141 -2.74 -9.03 18.31
N PRO A 142 -3.76 -8.73 19.14
CA PRO A 142 -4.87 -7.83 18.79
C PRO A 142 -4.46 -6.36 18.65
N HIS A 143 -3.27 -6.00 19.10
CA HIS A 143 -2.76 -4.62 19.06
C HIS A 143 -1.82 -4.35 17.88
N ALA A 144 -1.67 -5.30 16.94
CA ALA A 144 -0.88 -5.10 15.74
C ALA A 144 -1.52 -4.01 14.85
N ALA A 145 -0.75 -2.98 14.53
CA ALA A 145 -1.17 -1.92 13.61
C ALA A 145 -0.95 -2.39 12.18
N ILE A 146 -2.01 -2.69 11.44
CA ILE A 146 -1.96 -3.19 10.07
C ILE A 146 -2.33 -2.07 9.11
N ALA A 147 -1.46 -1.81 8.15
CA ALA A 147 -1.67 -0.79 7.13
C ALA A 147 -1.24 -1.29 5.73
N PRO A 148 -1.93 -0.88 4.66
CA PRO A 148 -1.48 -1.13 3.29
C PRO A 148 -0.21 -0.33 2.98
N ALA A 149 0.66 -0.83 2.10
CA ALA A 149 1.93 -0.20 1.76
C ALA A 149 1.78 1.21 1.15
N LEU A 150 0.69 1.46 0.42
CA LEU A 150 0.38 2.78 -0.12
C LEU A 150 0.23 3.85 0.98
N ALA A 151 -0.37 3.52 2.12
CA ALA A 151 -0.71 4.50 3.14
C ALA A 151 0.51 5.22 3.74
N PRO A 152 1.54 4.53 4.28
CA PRO A 152 2.74 5.19 4.77
C PRO A 152 3.55 5.86 3.64
N ALA A 153 3.62 5.25 2.45
CA ALA A 153 4.32 5.82 1.31
C ALA A 153 3.68 7.15 0.87
N PHE A 154 2.35 7.19 0.72
CA PHE A 154 1.63 8.41 0.38
C PHE A 154 1.72 9.47 1.47
N ASN A 155 1.57 9.09 2.74
CA ASN A 155 1.60 10.04 3.86
C ASN A 155 2.95 10.75 3.99
N ALA A 156 4.06 10.10 3.64
CA ALA A 156 5.39 10.71 3.63
C ALA A 156 5.48 11.90 2.65
N PHE A 157 4.73 11.85 1.55
CA PHE A 157 4.73 12.88 0.50
C PHE A 157 3.44 13.68 0.42
N ARG A 158 2.51 13.48 1.35
CA ARG A 158 1.20 14.14 1.35
C ARG A 158 1.28 15.66 1.20
N ARG A 159 2.28 16.30 1.79
CA ARG A 159 2.44 17.76 1.70
C ARG A 159 2.81 18.20 0.28
N SER A 160 3.70 17.47 -0.38
CA SER A 160 4.14 17.75 -1.74
C SER A 160 3.02 17.51 -2.76
N LEU A 161 2.14 16.53 -2.50
CA LEU A 161 1.07 16.13 -3.41
C LEU A 161 -0.25 16.89 -3.17
N ARG A 162 -0.36 17.68 -2.10
CA ARG A 162 -1.63 18.24 -1.62
C ARG A 162 -2.34 19.18 -2.59
N ARG A 163 -1.61 19.85 -3.49
CA ARG A 163 -2.17 20.87 -4.40
C ARG A 163 -1.88 20.57 -5.87
N VAL A 164 -1.45 19.37 -6.17
CA VAL A 164 -1.03 18.99 -7.53
C VAL A 164 -2.15 18.23 -8.23
N SER A 165 -2.28 18.48 -9.52
CA SER A 165 -3.09 17.65 -10.42
C SER A 165 -2.14 16.72 -11.16
N ALA A 166 -2.03 15.47 -10.67
CA ALA A 166 -0.99 14.55 -11.07
C ALA A 166 -1.37 13.08 -10.85
N TRP A 167 -0.66 12.20 -11.53
CA TRP A 167 -0.67 10.78 -11.24
C TRP A 167 0.24 10.48 -10.04
N ALA A 168 -0.24 9.67 -9.12
CA ALA A 168 0.57 9.06 -8.07
C ALA A 168 0.58 7.55 -8.29
N VAL A 169 1.77 6.98 -8.38
CA VAL A 169 1.98 5.58 -8.74
C VAL A 169 2.89 4.92 -7.71
N MET A 170 2.53 3.74 -7.26
CA MET A 170 3.39 2.88 -6.46
C MET A 170 3.56 1.54 -7.16
N LEU A 171 4.81 1.13 -7.39
CA LEU A 171 5.14 -0.08 -8.12
C LEU A 171 5.67 -1.16 -7.19
N GLU A 172 5.13 -2.36 -7.34
CA GLU A 172 5.58 -3.60 -6.69
C GLU A 172 5.77 -4.68 -7.76
N PRO A 173 6.52 -5.76 -7.50
CA PRO A 173 6.68 -6.85 -8.48
C PRO A 173 5.33 -7.40 -8.94
N GLY A 174 5.10 -7.33 -10.25
CA GLY A 174 3.86 -7.78 -10.88
C GLY A 174 2.62 -6.93 -10.60
N HIS A 175 2.76 -5.76 -9.94
CA HIS A 175 1.62 -4.97 -9.46
C HIS A 175 1.89 -3.46 -9.44
N ALA A 176 0.87 -2.67 -9.75
CA ALA A 176 0.89 -1.23 -9.61
C ALA A 176 -0.36 -0.73 -8.91
N VAL A 177 -0.21 0.26 -8.05
CA VAL A 177 -1.31 1.11 -7.61
C VAL A 177 -1.20 2.42 -8.35
N VAL A 178 -2.26 2.80 -9.07
CA VAL A 178 -2.31 4.00 -9.90
C VAL A 178 -3.49 4.85 -9.47
N GLY A 179 -3.23 6.13 -9.23
CA GLY A 179 -4.29 7.06 -8.88
C GLY A 179 -4.08 8.43 -9.47
N TRP A 180 -5.16 9.08 -9.86
CA TRP A 180 -5.17 10.46 -10.31
C TRP A 180 -5.67 11.36 -9.19
N GLN A 181 -4.85 12.35 -8.85
CA GLN A 181 -5.24 13.47 -8.00
C GLN A 181 -5.53 14.71 -8.84
N ASN A 182 -6.57 15.44 -8.43
CA ASN A 182 -6.82 16.79 -8.92
C ASN A 182 -6.99 17.72 -7.72
N GLU A 183 -6.08 18.69 -7.58
CA GLU A 183 -6.07 19.64 -6.46
C GLU A 183 -6.11 18.96 -5.07
N GLY A 184 -5.35 17.87 -4.93
CA GLY A 184 -5.29 17.10 -3.68
C GLY A 184 -6.49 16.19 -3.41
N ARG A 185 -7.41 16.06 -4.38
CA ARG A 185 -8.56 15.15 -4.31
C ARG A 185 -8.31 13.93 -5.18
N TRP A 186 -8.38 12.77 -4.62
CA TRP A 186 -8.35 11.55 -5.41
C TRP A 186 -9.61 11.43 -6.27
N LYS A 187 -9.44 11.43 -7.57
CA LYS A 187 -10.51 11.18 -8.55
C LYS A 187 -10.62 9.71 -8.87
N THR A 188 -9.47 9.04 -8.99
CA THR A 188 -9.39 7.61 -9.19
C THR A 188 -8.28 7.02 -8.33
N LEU A 189 -8.42 5.77 -7.97
CA LEU A 189 -7.36 4.96 -7.37
C LEU A 189 -7.66 3.50 -7.68
N ALA A 190 -6.71 2.79 -8.27
CA ALA A 190 -6.92 1.43 -8.71
C ALA A 190 -5.64 0.59 -8.61
N SER A 191 -5.85 -0.70 -8.37
CA SER A 191 -4.82 -1.73 -8.45
C SER A 191 -4.80 -2.34 -9.85
N ARG A 192 -3.59 -2.52 -10.42
CA ARG A 192 -3.39 -3.05 -11.78
C ARG A 192 -2.27 -4.08 -11.81
N ALA A 193 -2.38 -5.05 -12.72
CA ALA A 193 -1.26 -5.90 -13.06
C ALA A 193 -0.18 -5.06 -13.78
N PHE A 194 1.09 -5.23 -13.40
CA PHE A 194 2.22 -4.53 -13.96
C PHE A 194 3.42 -5.49 -14.01
N THR A 195 3.46 -6.30 -15.05
CA THR A 195 4.43 -7.40 -15.17
C THR A 195 5.73 -6.99 -15.85
N GLU A 196 5.69 -5.90 -16.63
CA GLU A 196 6.85 -5.36 -17.36
C GLU A 196 7.32 -4.06 -16.70
N PRO A 197 8.40 -4.06 -15.89
CA PRO A 197 8.84 -2.90 -15.12
C PRO A 197 9.62 -1.90 -15.98
N THR A 198 8.96 -1.36 -17.01
CA THR A 198 9.52 -0.34 -17.91
C THR A 198 8.71 0.94 -17.87
N THR A 199 9.34 2.07 -18.15
CA THR A 199 8.65 3.37 -18.23
C THR A 199 7.62 3.37 -19.34
N ALA A 200 7.92 2.74 -20.48
CA ALA A 200 6.98 2.61 -21.59
C ALA A 200 5.72 1.83 -21.19
N ALA A 201 5.86 0.75 -20.42
CA ALA A 201 4.72 -0.01 -19.90
C ALA A 201 3.91 0.81 -18.90
N LEU A 202 4.58 1.61 -18.05
CA LEU A 202 3.90 2.54 -17.15
C LEU A 202 3.07 3.56 -17.93
N PHE A 203 3.64 4.20 -18.95
CA PHE A 203 2.92 5.20 -19.72
C PHE A 203 1.73 4.60 -20.49
N ARG A 204 1.86 3.39 -21.06
CA ARG A 204 0.70 2.68 -21.64
C ARG A 204 -0.41 2.43 -20.61
N LEU A 205 -0.02 2.07 -19.38
CA LEU A 205 -0.97 1.89 -18.29
C LEU A 205 -1.68 3.20 -17.94
N LEU A 206 -0.94 4.31 -17.84
CA LEU A 206 -1.50 5.63 -17.53
C LEU A 206 -2.41 6.15 -18.67
N ASP A 207 -2.02 5.94 -19.94
CA ASP A 207 -2.86 6.28 -21.11
C ASP A 207 -4.21 5.57 -21.02
N ARG A 208 -4.19 4.28 -20.71
CA ARG A 208 -5.42 3.49 -20.54
C ARG A 208 -6.30 4.01 -19.39
N GLU A 209 -5.69 4.29 -18.23
CA GLU A 209 -6.44 4.82 -17.09
C GLU A 209 -6.98 6.23 -17.37
N ALA A 210 -6.22 7.06 -18.06
CA ALA A 210 -6.63 8.39 -18.46
C ALA A 210 -7.83 8.36 -19.43
N LEU A 211 -7.80 7.45 -20.41
CA LEU A 211 -8.91 7.24 -21.33
C LEU A 211 -10.17 6.82 -20.59
N LEU A 212 -10.08 5.87 -19.67
CA LEU A 212 -11.20 5.39 -18.85
C LEU A 212 -11.83 6.49 -17.99
N GLN A 213 -11.05 7.52 -17.64
CA GLN A 213 -11.45 8.59 -16.74
C GLN A 213 -11.63 9.94 -17.46
N SER A 214 -11.47 9.98 -18.78
CA SER A 214 -11.52 11.20 -19.60
C SER A 214 -10.56 12.28 -19.10
N ILE A 215 -9.31 11.88 -18.75
CA ILE A 215 -8.26 12.76 -18.28
C ILE A 215 -7.35 13.11 -19.47
N ASP A 216 -7.13 14.41 -19.71
CA ASP A 216 -6.09 14.84 -20.63
C ASP A 216 -4.70 14.53 -20.05
N VAL A 217 -3.88 13.82 -20.82
CA VAL A 217 -2.54 13.34 -20.39
C VAL A 217 -1.41 14.28 -20.77
N THR A 218 -1.65 15.31 -21.58
CA THR A 218 -0.59 16.19 -22.11
C THR A 218 0.16 16.89 -20.99
N GLY A 219 1.48 16.66 -20.92
CA GLY A 219 2.38 17.31 -19.96
C GLY A 219 2.07 17.01 -18.47
N LYS A 220 1.42 15.89 -18.17
CA LYS A 220 1.05 15.57 -16.77
C LYS A 220 2.24 15.05 -15.97
N ASP A 221 2.28 15.48 -14.72
CA ASP A 221 3.24 14.98 -13.74
C ASP A 221 2.83 13.59 -13.24
N VAL A 222 3.83 12.72 -13.11
CA VAL A 222 3.71 11.36 -12.57
C VAL A 222 4.66 11.23 -11.38
N TYR A 223 4.14 11.08 -10.20
CA TYR A 223 4.93 10.89 -8.98
C TYR A 223 5.03 9.41 -8.66
N LEU A 224 6.24 8.86 -8.76
CA LEU A 224 6.52 7.52 -8.25
C LEU A 224 6.71 7.58 -6.74
N LEU A 225 5.78 7.00 -6.03
CA LEU A 225 5.89 6.79 -4.58
C LEU A 225 6.93 5.69 -4.29
N PRO A 226 7.58 5.72 -3.12
CA PRO A 226 8.47 4.63 -2.73
C PRO A 226 7.77 3.29 -2.79
N GLY A 227 8.32 2.41 -3.61
CA GLY A 227 7.88 1.04 -3.85
C GLY A 227 9.09 0.14 -4.04
N SER A 228 8.86 -1.14 -4.29
CA SER A 228 9.91 -2.13 -4.45
C SER A 228 10.46 -2.23 -5.90
N VAL A 229 9.81 -1.59 -6.86
CA VAL A 229 10.26 -1.52 -8.27
C VAL A 229 10.68 -0.09 -8.60
N ARG A 230 11.85 0.03 -9.19
CA ARG A 230 12.38 1.31 -9.68
C ARG A 230 12.36 1.31 -11.20
N LEU A 231 11.99 2.45 -11.78
CA LEU A 231 12.06 2.67 -13.22
C LEU A 231 13.18 3.63 -13.54
N LYS A 232 13.84 3.41 -14.68
CA LYS A 232 14.75 4.42 -15.23
C LYS A 232 13.91 5.56 -15.78
N ALA A 233 14.24 6.80 -15.42
CA ALA A 233 13.61 7.96 -16.01
C ALA A 233 13.86 7.96 -17.54
N THR A 234 12.80 8.21 -18.28
CA THR A 234 12.83 8.41 -19.73
C THR A 234 12.01 9.64 -20.05
N ASP A 235 12.48 10.48 -20.94
CA ASP A 235 11.74 11.63 -21.39
C ASP A 235 10.56 11.19 -22.27
N ASP A 236 9.39 11.72 -21.98
CA ASP A 236 8.18 11.56 -22.80
C ASP A 236 7.43 12.90 -22.81
N ALA A 237 7.00 13.34 -23.97
CA ALA A 237 6.31 14.61 -24.11
C ALA A 237 4.96 14.66 -23.37
N ARG A 238 4.37 13.49 -23.09
CA ARG A 238 3.05 13.38 -22.42
C ARG A 238 3.16 13.38 -20.90
N TYR A 239 4.27 12.86 -20.34
CA TYR A 239 4.42 12.64 -18.91
C TYR A 239 5.77 13.13 -18.41
N ARG A 240 5.76 13.78 -17.25
CA ARG A 240 6.96 14.15 -16.49
C ARG A 240 7.07 13.26 -15.27
N LEU A 241 8.09 12.40 -15.25
CA LEU A 241 8.28 11.42 -14.20
C LEU A 241 9.10 11.99 -13.04
N HIS A 242 8.55 11.98 -11.83
CA HIS A 242 9.20 12.40 -10.59
C HIS A 242 9.38 11.20 -9.66
N ASP A 243 10.62 10.76 -9.43
CA ASP A 243 10.91 9.69 -8.49
C ASP A 243 11.04 10.25 -7.06
N LEU A 244 10.00 10.10 -6.27
CA LEU A 244 9.99 10.52 -4.87
C LEU A 244 10.79 9.58 -3.96
N ALA A 245 11.07 8.36 -4.39
CA ALA A 245 11.88 7.42 -3.62
C ALA A 245 13.35 7.89 -3.52
N SER A 246 13.84 8.60 -4.54
CA SER A 246 15.21 9.17 -4.56
C SER A 246 15.36 10.36 -3.59
N THR A 247 14.26 11.07 -3.30
CA THR A 247 14.23 12.27 -2.45
C THR A 247 13.72 11.98 -1.03
N ALA A 248 13.22 10.75 -0.78
CA ALA A 248 12.67 10.37 0.50
C ALA A 248 13.73 10.49 1.60
N PRO A 249 13.46 11.24 2.69
CA PRO A 249 14.22 11.03 3.90
C PRO A 249 14.13 9.53 4.22
N ARG A 250 15.24 8.91 4.58
CA ARG A 250 15.34 7.46 4.87
C ARG A 250 14.41 7.07 6.04
N HIS A 251 13.10 7.17 5.79
CA HIS A 251 12.08 6.81 6.76
C HIS A 251 12.12 5.29 6.99
N PRO A 252 11.96 4.81 8.22
CA PRO A 252 12.03 3.38 8.54
C PRO A 252 11.13 2.48 7.69
N VAL A 253 9.93 2.96 7.31
CA VAL A 253 8.98 2.24 6.46
C VAL A 253 9.54 1.95 5.06
N HIS A 254 10.37 2.85 4.51
CA HIS A 254 10.97 2.65 3.18
C HIS A 254 12.03 1.55 3.18
N ARG A 255 12.73 1.32 4.30
CA ARG A 255 13.72 0.24 4.41
C ARG A 255 13.08 -1.15 4.39
N GLY A 256 11.85 -1.29 4.88
CA GLY A 256 11.09 -2.55 4.79
C GLY A 256 10.64 -2.83 3.36
N LEU A 257 10.31 -1.80 2.57
CA LEU A 257 9.94 -1.93 1.16
C LEU A 257 11.17 -2.11 0.25
N ASP A 258 12.28 -1.40 0.54
CA ASP A 258 13.57 -1.63 -0.15
C ASP A 258 14.10 -3.04 0.11
N ALA A 259 13.78 -3.62 1.25
CA ALA A 259 14.12 -4.98 1.59
C ALA A 259 13.33 -6.03 0.80
N LEU A 260 12.14 -5.68 0.25
CA LEU A 260 11.37 -6.51 -0.68
C LEU A 260 11.91 -6.41 -2.12
N ALA A 261 12.84 -5.48 -2.41
CA ALA A 261 13.37 -5.20 -3.74
C ALA A 261 14.82 -5.69 -3.97
N ALA A 262 15.48 -6.14 -2.92
CA ALA A 262 16.85 -6.67 -2.93
C ALA A 262 16.87 -8.19 -2.89
#